data_4e75d0905fc1e15ad14ddfa7f7a7b3ee
#
_entry.id   4e75d0905fc1e15ad14ddfa7f7a7b3ee
#
_cell.length_a   1.000
_cell.length_b   1.000
_cell.length_c   1.000
_cell.angle_alpha   90.00
_cell.angle_beta   90.00
_cell.angle_gamma   90.00
#
_symmetry.space_group_name_H-M   'P 1'
#
loop_
_entity.id
_entity.type
_entity.pdbx_description
1 polymer ?
#
loop_
_entity_poly.entity_id
_entity_poly.type
_entity_poly.pdbx_seq_one_letter_code
_entity_poly.pdbx_strand_id
1 'polypeptide(L)'
;MYLNQLPLDIPLKNFHQNNGAKILPFAGFNMPINYKTGIINEHKNVRNHSGIFDVSHMGQILIENNESYLHKLEKYIPLQLKNLIKNRSHYSFLLNNDGGVIDDLIISNIDIKDKPYLYIVYNASRKKEDEEIFISCAPNAEKIYNKNCLFAIQGPDSINVLKNIIDIPNNMNFFDILISKYDNNEIIVSRSGYTGEDGFELSIP
;
A
#
# COMPACT_ATOMS: atom_id res chain seq x y z
N MET A 1 -6.41 6.61 21.40
CA MET A 1 -6.90 5.57 22.31
C MET A 1 -8.24 5.09 21.77
N TYR A 2 -8.28 4.01 20.98
CA TYR A 2 -9.51 3.45 20.36
C TYR A 2 -10.28 2.57 21.36
N LEU A 3 -10.60 3.13 22.53
CA LEU A 3 -11.38 2.44 23.55
C LEU A 3 -12.88 2.60 23.20
N ASN A 4 -13.44 1.69 22.40
CA ASN A 4 -14.86 1.34 22.20
C ASN A 4 -15.38 1.21 20.77
N GLN A 5 -14.53 1.21 19.72
CA GLN A 5 -15.02 0.86 18.39
C GLN A 5 -14.67 -0.62 18.10
N LEU A 6 -15.67 -1.37 17.61
CA LEU A 6 -15.43 -2.72 17.10
C LEU A 6 -14.48 -2.61 15.89
N PRO A 7 -13.52 -3.56 15.75
CA PRO A 7 -12.61 -3.55 14.60
C PRO A 7 -13.40 -3.70 13.29
N LEU A 8 -12.98 -2.94 12.28
CA LEU A 8 -13.55 -2.99 10.95
C LEU A 8 -13.15 -4.30 10.25
N ASP A 9 -13.93 -4.72 9.28
CA ASP A 9 -13.60 -5.87 8.45
C ASP A 9 -12.86 -5.42 7.18
N ILE A 10 -11.87 -6.22 6.74
CA ILE A 10 -11.28 -6.09 5.42
C ILE A 10 -12.19 -6.76 4.37
N PRO A 11 -12.12 -6.37 3.09
CA PRO A 11 -13.03 -6.88 2.05
C PRO A 11 -13.07 -8.41 1.95
N LEU A 12 -11.92 -9.09 2.08
CA LEU A 12 -11.81 -10.54 1.95
C LEU A 12 -11.87 -11.32 3.26
N LYS A 13 -12.32 -10.73 4.38
CA LYS A 13 -12.40 -11.41 5.68
C LYS A 13 -13.05 -12.80 5.60
N ASN A 14 -14.21 -12.92 4.94
CA ASN A 14 -14.93 -14.20 4.82
C ASN A 14 -14.12 -15.23 4.03
N PHE A 15 -13.42 -14.80 2.97
CA PHE A 15 -12.52 -15.66 2.20
C PHE A 15 -11.41 -16.21 3.10
N HIS A 16 -10.77 -15.38 3.90
CA HIS A 16 -9.73 -15.80 4.82
C HIS A 16 -10.25 -16.78 5.87
N GLN A 17 -11.42 -16.51 6.48
CA GLN A 17 -12.04 -17.40 7.46
C GLN A 17 -12.36 -18.77 6.85
N ASN A 18 -12.95 -18.82 5.65
CA ASN A 18 -13.30 -20.05 4.96
C ASN A 18 -12.05 -20.88 4.59
N ASN A 19 -10.90 -20.23 4.41
CA ASN A 19 -9.61 -20.88 4.18
C ASN A 19 -8.84 -21.18 5.49
N GLY A 20 -9.48 -21.04 6.65
CA GLY A 20 -8.95 -21.44 7.94
C GLY A 20 -7.98 -20.44 8.57
N ALA A 21 -8.05 -19.17 8.19
CA ALA A 21 -7.29 -18.11 8.83
C ALA A 21 -7.77 -17.89 10.28
N LYS A 22 -6.82 -17.63 11.15
CA LYS A 22 -7.08 -17.09 12.50
C LYS A 22 -7.23 -15.58 12.40
N ILE A 23 -8.46 -15.10 12.60
CA ILE A 23 -8.78 -13.67 12.55
C ILE A 23 -8.61 -13.07 13.96
N LEU A 24 -7.82 -11.99 14.04
CA LEU A 24 -7.62 -11.22 15.27
C LEU A 24 -7.68 -9.70 14.99
N PRO A 25 -8.04 -8.88 15.98
CA PRO A 25 -7.93 -7.44 15.87
C PRO A 25 -6.48 -6.99 15.71
N PHE A 26 -6.21 -6.20 14.68
CA PHE A 26 -4.91 -5.57 14.41
C PHE A 26 -5.11 -4.21 13.73
N ALA A 27 -4.49 -3.16 14.25
CA ALA A 27 -4.56 -1.79 13.71
C ALA A 27 -6.01 -1.30 13.44
N GLY A 28 -6.97 -1.69 14.27
CA GLY A 28 -8.38 -1.33 14.12
C GLY A 28 -9.18 -2.21 13.15
N PHE A 29 -8.61 -3.27 12.62
CA PHE A 29 -9.25 -4.18 11.67
C PHE A 29 -9.20 -5.64 12.15
N ASN A 30 -10.17 -6.45 11.68
CA ASN A 30 -10.17 -7.90 11.81
C ASN A 30 -9.25 -8.51 10.75
N MET A 31 -8.02 -8.89 11.12
CA MET A 31 -6.98 -9.32 10.18
C MET A 31 -6.69 -10.82 10.24
N PRO A 32 -6.39 -11.47 9.09
CA PRO A 32 -5.91 -12.85 9.05
C PRO A 32 -4.46 -12.91 9.52
N ILE A 33 -4.23 -13.30 10.77
CA ILE A 33 -2.87 -13.27 11.36
C ILE A 33 -2.04 -14.48 10.94
N ASN A 34 -2.65 -15.64 10.83
CA ASN A 34 -2.00 -16.86 10.32
C ASN A 34 -3.05 -17.91 9.92
N TYR A 35 -2.60 -18.93 9.22
CA TYR A 35 -3.40 -20.08 8.80
C TYR A 35 -3.00 -21.35 9.56
N LYS A 36 -3.56 -22.52 9.15
CA LYS A 36 -3.35 -23.81 9.83
C LYS A 36 -1.89 -24.25 9.87
N THR A 37 -1.07 -23.85 8.91
CA THR A 37 0.37 -24.16 8.83
C THR A 37 1.16 -23.48 9.94
N GLY A 38 0.65 -22.41 10.51
CA GLY A 38 1.24 -21.67 11.60
C GLY A 38 2.34 -20.69 11.19
N ILE A 39 2.55 -19.65 12.00
CA ILE A 39 3.40 -18.50 11.72
C ILE A 39 4.82 -18.88 11.28
N ILE A 40 5.43 -19.87 11.96
CA ILE A 40 6.82 -20.28 11.68
C ILE A 40 6.95 -20.86 10.26
N ASN A 41 6.01 -21.73 9.86
CA ASN A 41 6.06 -22.36 8.54
C ASN A 41 5.70 -21.37 7.45
N GLU A 42 4.75 -20.50 7.70
CA GLU A 42 4.38 -19.40 6.78
C GLU A 42 5.56 -18.44 6.57
N HIS A 43 6.24 -18.04 7.66
CA HIS A 43 7.46 -17.24 7.58
C HIS A 43 8.56 -17.94 6.74
N LYS A 44 8.85 -19.23 7.02
CA LYS A 44 9.84 -19.99 6.26
C LYS A 44 9.48 -20.11 4.78
N ASN A 45 8.17 -20.24 4.48
CA ASN A 45 7.70 -20.29 3.09
C ASN A 45 7.97 -18.96 2.36
N VAL A 46 7.73 -17.81 3.01
CA VAL A 46 8.04 -16.50 2.45
C VAL A 46 9.54 -16.34 2.21
N ARG A 47 10.39 -16.82 3.15
CA ARG A 47 11.85 -16.71 3.02
C ARG A 47 12.44 -17.61 1.92
N ASN A 48 11.84 -18.75 1.64
CA ASN A 48 12.39 -19.76 0.71
C ASN A 48 11.65 -19.79 -0.64
N HIS A 49 10.41 -19.30 -0.70
CA HIS A 49 9.53 -19.35 -1.86
C HIS A 49 8.79 -18.01 -2.03
N SER A 50 7.48 -18.01 -1.81
CA SER A 50 6.67 -16.81 -1.81
C SER A 50 5.42 -16.97 -0.94
N GLY A 51 4.89 -15.83 -0.49
CA GLY A 51 3.62 -15.75 0.21
C GLY A 51 2.83 -14.52 -0.22
N ILE A 52 1.51 -14.60 -0.12
CA ILE A 52 0.60 -13.47 -0.33
C ILE A 52 0.07 -12.98 1.02
N PHE A 53 0.06 -11.67 1.19
CA PHE A 53 -0.48 -10.98 2.36
C PHE A 53 -1.60 -10.06 1.93
N ASP A 54 -2.77 -10.18 2.56
CA ASP A 54 -3.81 -9.17 2.44
C ASP A 54 -3.49 -8.03 3.40
N VAL A 55 -3.12 -6.89 2.84
CA VAL A 55 -2.81 -5.66 3.56
C VAL A 55 -3.84 -4.55 3.25
N SER A 56 -5.06 -4.94 2.89
CA SER A 56 -6.15 -4.03 2.51
C SER A 56 -6.63 -3.13 3.65
N HIS A 57 -6.15 -3.34 4.87
CA HIS A 57 -6.35 -2.42 5.98
C HIS A 57 -5.56 -1.11 5.85
N MET A 58 -4.49 -1.10 5.02
CA MET A 58 -3.68 0.10 4.77
C MET A 58 -4.49 1.19 4.06
N GLY A 59 -4.08 2.43 4.27
CA GLY A 59 -4.62 3.56 3.52
C GLY A 59 -3.98 3.64 2.13
N GLN A 60 -4.79 4.01 1.14
CA GLN A 60 -4.36 4.26 -0.24
C GLN A 60 -5.08 5.51 -0.73
N ILE A 61 -4.33 6.52 -1.16
CA ILE A 61 -4.90 7.78 -1.64
C ILE A 61 -4.21 8.24 -2.93
N LEU A 62 -5.00 8.78 -3.84
CA LEU A 62 -4.52 9.47 -5.04
C LEU A 62 -4.70 10.98 -4.87
N ILE A 63 -3.64 11.72 -5.07
CA ILE A 63 -3.63 13.18 -5.05
C ILE A 63 -3.15 13.65 -6.42
N GLU A 64 -3.94 14.50 -7.06
CA GLU A 64 -3.56 15.09 -8.33
C GLU A 64 -2.22 15.83 -8.19
N ASN A 65 -1.26 15.51 -9.06
CA ASN A 65 0.07 16.10 -9.04
C ASN A 65 0.03 17.52 -9.64
N ASN A 66 -0.45 18.48 -8.86
CA ASN A 66 -0.43 19.89 -9.23
C ASN A 66 0.35 20.73 -8.20
N GLU A 67 0.93 21.82 -8.66
CA GLU A 67 1.87 22.65 -7.90
C GLU A 67 1.29 23.15 -6.57
N SER A 68 0.00 23.52 -6.54
CA SER A 68 -0.65 24.02 -5.33
C SER A 68 -0.75 22.97 -4.24
N TYR A 69 -1.09 21.71 -4.61
CA TYR A 69 -1.18 20.60 -3.65
C TYR A 69 0.20 20.17 -3.19
N LEU A 70 1.17 20.06 -4.12
CA LEU A 70 2.55 19.71 -3.78
C LEU A 70 3.14 20.68 -2.75
N HIS A 71 3.02 21.99 -2.98
CA HIS A 71 3.53 22.99 -2.04
C HIS A 71 2.93 22.89 -0.63
N LYS A 72 1.66 22.53 -0.51
CA LYS A 72 1.02 22.32 0.80
C LYS A 72 1.51 21.03 1.47
N LEU A 73 1.62 19.94 0.71
CA LEU A 73 2.09 18.63 1.19
C LEU A 73 3.56 18.68 1.64
N GLU A 74 4.43 19.45 0.96
CA GLU A 74 5.84 19.64 1.31
C GLU A 74 6.05 20.29 2.69
N LYS A 75 5.00 20.82 3.32
CA LYS A 75 5.06 21.28 4.72
C LYS A 75 5.04 20.12 5.72
N TYR A 76 4.54 18.97 5.31
CA TYR A 76 4.38 17.79 6.14
C TYR A 76 5.26 16.62 5.67
N ILE A 77 5.60 16.56 4.39
CA ILE A 77 6.40 15.49 3.78
C ILE A 77 7.79 16.04 3.45
N PRO A 78 8.88 15.53 4.06
CA PRO A 78 10.23 16.06 3.88
C PRO A 78 10.87 15.61 2.56
N LEU A 79 10.18 15.82 1.44
CA LEU A 79 10.63 15.55 0.08
C LEU A 79 10.30 16.74 -0.82
N GLN A 80 11.11 16.96 -1.85
CA GLN A 80 10.76 17.86 -2.96
C GLN A 80 9.82 17.12 -3.92
N LEU A 81 8.52 17.18 -3.67
CA LEU A 81 7.52 16.36 -4.37
C LEU A 81 7.47 16.61 -5.88
N LYS A 82 7.73 17.84 -6.32
CA LYS A 82 7.82 18.19 -7.75
C LYS A 82 8.99 17.51 -8.49
N ASN A 83 10.00 17.05 -7.75
CA ASN A 83 11.20 16.41 -8.30
C ASN A 83 11.14 14.87 -8.19
N LEU A 84 10.04 14.30 -7.72
CA LEU A 84 9.89 12.85 -7.65
C LEU A 84 9.96 12.24 -9.06
N ILE A 85 10.84 11.26 -9.21
CA ILE A 85 11.02 10.54 -10.48
C ILE A 85 9.71 9.83 -10.82
N LYS A 86 9.25 10.00 -12.07
CA LYS A 86 8.06 9.32 -12.57
C LYS A 86 8.25 7.80 -12.53
N ASN A 87 7.18 7.09 -12.17
CA ASN A 87 7.15 5.64 -12.01
C ASN A 87 8.13 5.11 -10.95
N ARG A 88 8.41 5.93 -9.93
CA ARG A 88 9.20 5.55 -8.75
C ARG A 88 8.47 5.84 -7.46
N SER A 89 8.61 4.91 -6.53
CA SER A 89 8.17 5.05 -5.13
C SER A 89 9.31 5.58 -4.26
N HIS A 90 8.96 6.28 -3.19
CA HIS A 90 9.89 6.83 -2.22
C HIS A 90 9.33 6.58 -0.82
N TYR A 91 10.15 6.04 0.06
CA TYR A 91 9.84 5.98 1.48
C TYR A 91 10.02 7.36 2.10
N SER A 92 9.06 7.79 2.90
CA SER A 92 9.08 9.09 3.54
C SER A 92 8.27 9.09 4.84
N PHE A 93 8.14 10.27 5.44
CA PHE A 93 7.41 10.49 6.68
C PHE A 93 6.34 11.54 6.49
N LEU A 94 5.31 11.48 7.33
CA LEU A 94 4.40 12.57 7.59
C LEU A 94 4.81 13.21 8.91
N LEU A 95 5.11 14.50 8.91
CA LEU A 95 5.66 15.23 10.05
C LEU A 95 4.64 16.22 10.61
N ASN A 96 4.72 16.49 11.90
CA ASN A 96 4.03 17.61 12.52
C ASN A 96 4.84 18.92 12.38
N ASN A 97 4.28 20.02 12.86
CA ASN A 97 4.91 21.35 12.76
C ASN A 97 6.24 21.47 13.53
N ASP A 98 6.50 20.58 14.48
CA ASP A 98 7.73 20.54 15.28
C ASP A 98 8.78 19.58 14.69
N GLY A 99 8.48 18.98 13.53
CA GLY A 99 9.33 18.00 12.86
C GLY A 99 9.25 16.59 13.47
N GLY A 100 8.31 16.34 14.38
CA GLY A 100 8.03 15.01 14.92
C GLY A 100 7.29 14.14 13.91
N VAL A 101 7.61 12.84 13.87
CA VAL A 101 6.98 11.88 12.96
C VAL A 101 5.56 11.57 13.42
N ILE A 102 4.59 11.80 12.56
CA ILE A 102 3.18 11.38 12.71
C ILE A 102 3.04 9.94 12.23
N ASP A 103 3.50 9.68 10.99
CA ASP A 103 3.49 8.35 10.37
C ASP A 103 4.61 8.23 9.34
N ASP A 104 4.88 7.00 8.88
CA ASP A 104 5.70 6.72 7.72
C ASP A 104 4.82 6.28 6.53
N LEU A 105 5.27 6.53 5.32
CA LEU A 105 4.49 6.31 4.11
C LEU A 105 5.37 5.99 2.89
N ILE A 106 4.74 5.38 1.89
CA ILE A 106 5.32 5.27 0.55
C ILE A 106 4.58 6.23 -0.38
N ILE A 107 5.32 7.10 -1.04
CA ILE A 107 4.79 8.06 -2.00
C ILE A 107 5.37 7.80 -3.39
N SER A 108 4.51 7.78 -4.40
CA SER A 108 4.87 7.43 -5.78
C SER A 108 4.33 8.47 -6.75
N ASN A 109 5.14 8.82 -7.75
CA ASN A 109 4.71 9.69 -8.86
C ASN A 109 4.33 8.80 -10.05
N ILE A 110 3.03 8.74 -10.39
CA ILE A 110 2.48 7.87 -11.45
C ILE A 110 1.47 8.61 -12.33
N ASP A 111 1.29 8.13 -13.55
CA ASP A 111 0.17 8.56 -14.38
C ASP A 111 -0.94 7.51 -14.36
N ILE A 112 -2.18 7.95 -14.17
CA ILE A 112 -3.38 7.14 -14.29
C ILE A 112 -4.26 7.79 -15.36
N LYS A 113 -4.58 7.08 -16.43
CA LYS A 113 -5.36 7.60 -17.58
C LYS A 113 -4.78 8.94 -18.11
N ASP A 114 -3.48 8.96 -18.31
CA ASP A 114 -2.71 10.12 -18.80
C ASP A 114 -2.75 11.37 -17.90
N LYS A 115 -3.15 11.22 -16.65
CA LYS A 115 -3.10 12.30 -15.65
C LYS A 115 -2.07 11.98 -14.58
N PRO A 116 -1.26 12.97 -14.16
CA PRO A 116 -0.25 12.77 -13.14
C PRO A 116 -0.86 12.78 -11.73
N TYR A 117 -0.47 11.79 -10.93
CA TYR A 117 -0.89 11.64 -9.53
C TYR A 117 0.29 11.33 -8.62
N LEU A 118 0.16 11.74 -7.36
CA LEU A 118 0.84 11.11 -6.25
C LEU A 118 -0.05 9.98 -5.74
N TYR A 119 0.47 8.75 -5.77
CA TYR A 119 -0.13 7.60 -5.10
C TYR A 119 0.59 7.40 -3.76
N ILE A 120 -0.16 7.42 -2.66
CA ILE A 120 0.38 7.33 -1.31
C ILE A 120 -0.25 6.13 -0.61
N VAL A 121 0.61 5.25 -0.06
CA VAL A 121 0.24 4.17 0.85
C VAL A 121 0.70 4.56 2.25
N TYR A 122 -0.20 4.44 3.25
CA TYR A 122 0.02 4.88 4.63
C TYR A 122 -0.62 3.93 5.63
N ASN A 123 -0.20 4.01 6.90
CA ASN A 123 -0.53 3.01 7.90
C ASN A 123 -1.99 3.05 8.37
N ALA A 124 -2.56 1.86 8.60
CA ALA A 124 -3.93 1.71 9.08
C ALA A 124 -4.17 2.34 10.45
N SER A 125 -3.17 2.28 11.34
CA SER A 125 -3.29 2.79 12.72
C SER A 125 -3.38 4.32 12.80
N ARG A 126 -2.89 5.03 11.79
CA ARG A 126 -2.89 6.51 11.71
C ARG A 126 -3.77 7.05 10.59
N LYS A 127 -4.51 6.17 9.92
CA LYS A 127 -5.30 6.49 8.72
C LYS A 127 -6.13 7.76 8.84
N LYS A 128 -6.76 8.00 9.98
CA LYS A 128 -7.60 9.17 10.20
C LYS A 128 -6.78 10.46 10.23
N GLU A 129 -5.72 10.48 11.03
CA GLU A 129 -4.84 11.65 11.18
C GLU A 129 -4.16 12.00 9.85
N ASP A 130 -3.68 10.99 9.14
CA ASP A 130 -3.01 11.17 7.84
C ASP A 130 -3.98 11.74 6.80
N GLU A 131 -5.20 11.18 6.73
CA GLU A 131 -6.24 11.65 5.82
C GLU A 131 -6.68 13.09 6.10
N GLU A 132 -6.77 13.52 7.36
CA GLU A 132 -7.07 14.89 7.72
C GLU A 132 -6.04 15.85 7.12
N ILE A 133 -4.75 15.49 7.15
CA ILE A 133 -3.66 16.27 6.55
C ILE A 133 -3.78 16.25 5.01
N PHE A 134 -3.89 15.07 4.39
CA PHE A 134 -3.97 14.94 2.93
C PHE A 134 -5.16 15.72 2.36
N ILE A 135 -6.34 15.59 2.95
CA ILE A 135 -7.56 16.30 2.50
C ILE A 135 -7.44 17.81 2.72
N SER A 136 -6.79 18.26 3.81
CA SER A 136 -6.55 19.69 4.03
C SER A 136 -5.64 20.30 2.95
N CYS A 137 -4.64 19.54 2.48
CA CYS A 137 -3.73 19.96 1.43
C CYS A 137 -4.35 19.86 0.02
N ALA A 138 -5.13 18.80 -0.21
CA ALA A 138 -5.71 18.43 -1.49
C ALA A 138 -7.18 17.97 -1.31
N PRO A 139 -8.15 18.88 -1.31
CA PRO A 139 -9.57 18.55 -1.01
C PRO A 139 -10.20 17.55 -1.98
N ASN A 140 -9.64 17.41 -3.20
CA ASN A 140 -10.10 16.47 -4.22
C ASN A 140 -9.37 15.12 -4.20
N ALA A 141 -8.56 14.86 -3.17
CA ALA A 141 -7.86 13.59 -3.03
C ALA A 141 -8.82 12.40 -2.97
N GLU A 142 -8.52 11.34 -3.71
CA GLU A 142 -9.36 10.15 -3.81
C GLU A 142 -8.84 9.02 -2.92
N LYS A 143 -9.63 8.60 -1.94
CA LYS A 143 -9.34 7.44 -1.08
C LYS A 143 -9.69 6.16 -1.82
N ILE A 144 -8.72 5.58 -2.51
CA ILE A 144 -8.98 4.41 -3.36
C ILE A 144 -9.09 3.09 -2.58
N TYR A 145 -8.61 3.01 -1.34
CA TYR A 145 -8.81 1.82 -0.50
C TYR A 145 -10.30 1.46 -0.26
N ASN A 146 -11.22 2.38 -0.52
CA ASN A 146 -12.66 2.10 -0.50
C ASN A 146 -13.14 1.25 -1.69
N LYS A 147 -12.31 1.13 -2.74
CA LYS A 147 -12.62 0.45 -4.00
C LYS A 147 -11.59 -0.63 -4.32
N ASN A 148 -10.37 -0.52 -3.77
CA ASN A 148 -9.24 -1.38 -4.07
C ASN A 148 -8.81 -2.16 -2.84
N CYS A 149 -8.54 -3.44 -3.01
CA CYS A 149 -7.73 -4.23 -2.08
C CYS A 149 -6.24 -3.93 -2.30
N LEU A 150 -5.44 -4.12 -1.25
CA LEU A 150 -3.98 -4.08 -1.35
C LEU A 150 -3.42 -5.44 -0.95
N PHE A 151 -2.63 -6.04 -1.84
CA PHE A 151 -1.95 -7.31 -1.59
C PHE A 151 -0.44 -7.14 -1.70
N ALA A 152 0.30 -7.82 -0.82
CA ALA A 152 1.74 -7.96 -0.94
C ALA A 152 2.09 -9.41 -1.31
N ILE A 153 2.79 -9.61 -2.43
CA ILE A 153 3.36 -10.90 -2.85
C ILE A 153 4.86 -10.82 -2.57
N GLN A 154 5.34 -11.59 -1.61
CA GLN A 154 6.68 -11.47 -1.06
C GLN A 154 7.43 -12.80 -1.09
N GLY A 155 8.74 -12.75 -1.30
CA GLY A 155 9.64 -13.90 -1.32
C GLY A 155 10.42 -14.02 -2.64
N PRO A 156 11.49 -14.84 -2.70
CA PRO A 156 12.37 -14.96 -3.86
C PRO A 156 11.64 -15.40 -5.14
N ASP A 157 10.54 -16.15 -5.03
CA ASP A 157 9.74 -16.58 -6.17
C ASP A 157 8.63 -15.60 -6.58
N SER A 158 8.48 -14.47 -5.89
CA SER A 158 7.37 -13.51 -6.08
C SER A 158 7.26 -13.01 -7.53
N ILE A 159 8.39 -12.70 -8.18
CA ILE A 159 8.43 -12.26 -9.57
C ILE A 159 7.87 -13.32 -10.52
N ASN A 160 8.21 -14.61 -10.30
CA ASN A 160 7.75 -15.71 -11.15
C ASN A 160 6.23 -15.95 -10.96
N VAL A 161 5.75 -15.88 -9.72
CA VAL A 161 4.31 -15.96 -9.41
C VAL A 161 3.55 -14.84 -10.13
N LEU A 162 4.05 -13.61 -10.00
CA LEU A 162 3.36 -12.44 -10.55
C LEU A 162 3.32 -12.45 -12.09
N LYS A 163 4.39 -12.86 -12.76
CA LYS A 163 4.44 -12.98 -14.24
C LYS A 163 3.47 -14.01 -14.83
N ASN A 164 3.04 -14.97 -14.05
CA ASN A 164 1.99 -15.91 -14.50
C ASN A 164 0.59 -15.31 -14.46
N ILE A 165 0.43 -14.13 -13.83
CA ILE A 165 -0.89 -13.51 -13.59
C ILE A 165 -1.02 -12.22 -14.40
N ILE A 166 0.05 -11.40 -14.45
CA ILE A 166 0.05 -10.10 -15.11
C ILE A 166 1.34 -9.88 -15.90
N ASP A 167 1.27 -8.99 -16.90
CA ASP A 167 2.45 -8.58 -17.65
C ASP A 167 3.22 -7.50 -16.87
N ILE A 168 4.48 -7.81 -16.53
CA ILE A 168 5.41 -6.90 -15.86
C ILE A 168 6.80 -6.96 -16.51
N PRO A 169 7.51 -5.82 -16.62
CA PRO A 169 8.85 -5.77 -17.18
C PRO A 169 9.86 -6.61 -16.39
N ASN A 170 10.77 -7.28 -17.11
CA ASN A 170 11.85 -8.06 -16.48
C ASN A 170 12.85 -7.22 -15.69
N ASN A 171 13.00 -5.95 -16.05
CA ASN A 171 13.98 -5.01 -15.49
C ASN A 171 13.39 -4.04 -14.46
N MET A 172 12.25 -4.36 -13.88
CA MET A 172 11.66 -3.57 -12.80
C MET A 172 12.60 -3.59 -11.59
N ASN A 173 13.04 -2.43 -11.13
CA ASN A 173 13.91 -2.29 -9.95
C ASN A 173 13.08 -2.16 -8.67
N PHE A 174 13.72 -2.35 -7.53
CA PHE A 174 13.10 -2.04 -6.23
C PHE A 174 12.66 -0.57 -6.19
N PHE A 175 11.43 -0.34 -5.73
CA PHE A 175 10.70 0.94 -5.78
C PHE A 175 10.27 1.43 -7.16
N ASP A 176 10.39 0.65 -8.21
CA ASP A 176 9.67 0.96 -9.45
C ASP A 176 8.17 0.67 -9.25
N ILE A 177 7.34 1.50 -9.88
CA ILE A 177 5.88 1.38 -9.85
C ILE A 177 5.33 1.56 -11.26
N LEU A 178 4.27 0.83 -11.59
CA LEU A 178 3.62 0.93 -12.90
C LEU A 178 2.12 0.63 -12.78
N ILE A 179 1.39 0.99 -13.84
CA ILE A 179 0.03 0.54 -14.08
C ILE A 179 0.09 -0.68 -14.99
N SER A 180 -0.52 -1.77 -14.58
CA SER A 180 -0.72 -2.98 -15.36
C SER A 180 -2.21 -3.28 -15.51
N LYS A 181 -2.55 -4.41 -16.14
CA LYS A 181 -3.93 -4.86 -16.30
C LYS A 181 -4.12 -6.25 -15.77
N TYR A 182 -5.22 -6.44 -15.06
CA TYR A 182 -5.70 -7.74 -14.61
C TYR A 182 -7.20 -7.81 -14.83
N ASP A 183 -7.68 -8.83 -15.58
CA ASP A 183 -9.10 -9.04 -15.88
C ASP A 183 -9.83 -7.76 -16.35
N ASN A 184 -9.24 -7.05 -17.32
CA ASN A 184 -9.69 -5.77 -17.88
C ASN A 184 -9.67 -4.56 -16.92
N ASN A 185 -9.24 -4.73 -15.68
CA ASN A 185 -9.07 -3.64 -14.73
C ASN A 185 -7.62 -3.13 -14.72
N GLU A 186 -7.45 -1.82 -14.58
CA GLU A 186 -6.15 -1.23 -14.27
C GLU A 186 -5.80 -1.51 -12.81
N ILE A 187 -4.58 -1.98 -12.59
CA ILE A 187 -4.02 -2.25 -11.26
C ILE A 187 -2.72 -1.48 -11.09
N ILE A 188 -2.45 -1.05 -9.87
CA ILE A 188 -1.15 -0.41 -9.53
C ILE A 188 -0.24 -1.52 -8.99
N VAL A 189 0.96 -1.61 -9.55
CA VAL A 189 1.97 -2.60 -9.15
C VAL A 189 3.25 -1.90 -8.79
N SER A 190 3.74 -2.07 -7.56
CA SER A 190 5.04 -1.60 -7.12
C SER A 190 5.93 -2.78 -6.73
N ARG A 191 7.25 -2.70 -7.07
CA ARG A 191 8.23 -3.65 -6.54
C ARG A 191 8.72 -3.14 -5.20
N SER A 192 8.09 -3.62 -4.14
CA SER A 192 8.28 -3.16 -2.77
C SER A 192 7.95 -4.27 -1.78
N GLY A 193 8.36 -4.10 -0.53
CA GLY A 193 8.01 -5.04 0.52
C GLY A 193 8.75 -4.81 1.83
N TYR A 194 8.31 -5.52 2.87
CA TYR A 194 8.74 -5.36 4.26
C TYR A 194 9.21 -6.67 4.90
N THR A 195 9.40 -7.73 4.10
CA THR A 195 9.76 -9.07 4.58
C THR A 195 11.27 -9.32 4.62
N GLY A 196 12.05 -8.42 4.05
CA GLY A 196 13.49 -8.60 3.82
C GLY A 196 13.81 -9.44 2.58
N GLU A 197 12.78 -9.90 1.87
CA GLU A 197 12.88 -10.56 0.56
C GLU A 197 12.37 -9.64 -0.55
N ASP A 198 12.63 -10.02 -1.79
CA ASP A 198 12.03 -9.38 -2.97
C ASP A 198 10.50 -9.54 -2.95
N GLY A 199 9.80 -8.59 -3.52
CA GLY A 199 8.35 -8.66 -3.54
C GLY A 199 7.67 -7.52 -4.26
N PHE A 200 6.34 -7.61 -4.32
CA PHE A 200 5.48 -6.66 -5.01
C PHE A 200 4.27 -6.34 -4.16
N GLU A 201 3.79 -5.12 -4.29
CA GLU A 201 2.49 -4.69 -3.75
C GLU A 201 1.55 -4.37 -4.92
N LEU A 202 0.30 -4.84 -4.81
CA LEU A 202 -0.71 -4.73 -5.85
C LEU A 202 -1.96 -4.06 -5.28
N SER A 203 -2.33 -2.91 -5.85
CA SER A 203 -3.62 -2.28 -5.61
C SER A 203 -4.60 -2.72 -6.69
N ILE A 204 -5.61 -3.48 -6.31
CA ILE A 204 -6.55 -4.16 -7.21
C ILE A 204 -7.98 -3.70 -6.89
N PRO A 205 -8.76 -3.18 -7.88
CA PRO A 205 -10.16 -2.82 -7.72
C PRO A 205 -11.07 -3.99 -7.32
#